data_97b0bc084b7fa92445be648d614d7f32
#
_entry.id   97b0bc084b7fa92445be648d614d7f32
#
_cell.length_a   1.000
_cell.length_b   1.000
_cell.length_c   1.000
_cell.angle_alpha   90.00
_cell.angle_beta   90.00
_cell.angle_gamma   90.00
#
_symmetry.space_group_name_H-M   'P 1'
#
loop_
_entity.id
_entity.type
_entity.pdbx_description
1 polymer ?
#
loop_
_entity_poly.entity_id
_entity_poly.type
_entity_poly.pdbx_seq_one_letter_code
_entity_poly.pdbx_strand_id
1 'polypeptide(L)'
;VVTDKCGFDYFFKQQPQKVRDKIIKVLDIIEQIDRIPLTYLKYIEGTKGLFEVRLQIGNNIFRIFCFLDGNKLVVLLSGFQKKTQKTPSEEIKRAERLMTDYYEEKGKETFK
;
A
#
# COMPACT_ATOMS: atom_id res chain seq x y z
N VAL A 1 -4.73 -5.75 -8.69
CA VAL A 1 -4.46 -4.66 -7.76
C VAL A 1 -5.63 -3.69 -7.75
N VAL A 2 -6.10 -3.35 -6.57
CA VAL A 2 -7.15 -2.35 -6.36
C VAL A 2 -6.53 -1.19 -5.59
N THR A 3 -6.91 0.04 -5.93
CA THR A 3 -6.37 1.24 -5.28
C THR A 3 -7.46 2.03 -4.57
N ASP A 4 -7.11 2.61 -3.42
CA ASP A 4 -7.98 3.53 -2.71
C ASP A 4 -7.86 4.93 -3.33
N LYS A 5 -9.00 5.49 -3.75
CA LYS A 5 -9.01 6.78 -4.45
C LYS A 5 -8.57 7.95 -3.58
N CYS A 6 -8.94 7.94 -2.31
CA CYS A 6 -8.61 9.04 -1.39
C CYS A 6 -7.21 8.90 -0.82
N GLY A 7 -6.67 7.69 -0.76
CA GLY A 7 -5.34 7.41 -0.24
C GLY A 7 -4.30 7.26 -1.33
N PHE A 8 -4.21 6.06 -1.90
CA PHE A 8 -3.13 5.75 -2.85
C PHE A 8 -3.19 6.59 -4.13
N ASP A 9 -4.34 6.72 -4.76
CA ASP A 9 -4.45 7.45 -6.03
C ASP A 9 -4.05 8.91 -5.85
N TYR A 10 -4.46 9.53 -4.74
CA TYR A 10 -4.08 10.89 -4.42
C TYR A 10 -2.56 11.01 -4.25
N PHE A 11 -1.96 10.13 -3.45
CA PHE A 11 -0.52 10.08 -3.26
C PHE A 11 0.22 9.91 -4.59
N PHE A 12 -0.22 8.96 -5.41
CA PHE A 12 0.44 8.63 -6.68
C PHE A 12 0.45 9.81 -7.65
N LYS A 13 -0.68 10.52 -7.76
CA LYS A 13 -0.80 11.65 -8.69
C LYS A 13 0.13 12.81 -8.34
N GLN A 14 0.51 12.92 -7.08
CA GLN A 14 1.39 14.00 -6.63
C GLN A 14 2.87 13.71 -6.85
N GLN A 15 3.21 12.50 -7.24
CA GLN A 15 4.60 12.12 -7.39
C GLN A 15 5.16 12.51 -8.75
N PRO A 16 6.47 12.85 -8.83
CA PRO A 16 7.14 13.06 -10.11
C PRO A 16 7.10 11.79 -10.97
N GLN A 17 7.25 11.95 -12.28
CA GLN A 17 7.21 10.84 -13.23
C GLN A 17 8.16 9.71 -12.85
N LYS A 18 9.36 10.04 -12.41
CA LYS A 18 10.38 9.07 -12.04
C LYS A 18 9.92 8.18 -10.87
N VAL A 19 9.24 8.77 -9.88
CA VAL A 19 8.70 8.05 -8.74
C VAL A 19 7.52 7.18 -9.18
N ARG A 20 6.61 7.73 -9.99
CA ARG A 20 5.46 6.98 -10.51
C ARG A 20 5.90 5.77 -11.32
N ASP A 21 6.91 5.92 -12.17
CA ASP A 21 7.44 4.80 -12.96
C ASP A 21 7.99 3.68 -12.08
N LYS A 22 8.68 4.03 -11.01
CA LYS A 22 9.21 3.05 -10.05
C LYS A 22 8.09 2.32 -9.32
N ILE A 23 7.07 3.06 -8.91
CA ILE A 23 5.90 2.47 -8.24
C ILE A 23 5.22 1.45 -9.17
N ILE A 24 4.95 1.82 -10.40
CA ILE A 24 4.32 0.93 -11.39
C ILE A 24 5.15 -0.33 -11.57
N LYS A 25 6.46 -0.19 -11.69
CA LYS A 25 7.36 -1.33 -11.88
C LYS A 25 7.33 -2.30 -10.72
N VAL A 26 7.33 -1.78 -9.48
CA VAL A 26 7.27 -2.64 -8.29
C VAL A 26 5.91 -3.32 -8.17
N LEU A 27 4.83 -2.61 -8.48
CA LEU A 27 3.49 -3.19 -8.45
C LEU A 27 3.33 -4.30 -9.50
N ASP A 28 3.93 -4.15 -10.68
CA ASP A 28 3.93 -5.21 -11.69
C ASP A 28 4.64 -6.46 -11.18
N ILE A 29 5.77 -6.28 -10.49
CA ILE A 29 6.49 -7.40 -9.87
C ILE A 29 5.60 -8.11 -8.85
N ILE A 30 4.91 -7.35 -8.00
CA ILE A 30 4.02 -7.90 -6.97
C ILE A 30 2.88 -8.70 -7.60
N GLU A 31 2.30 -8.23 -8.71
CA GLU A 31 1.21 -8.92 -9.38
C GLU A 31 1.63 -10.24 -10.03
N GLN A 32 2.85 -10.33 -10.53
CA GLN A 32 3.30 -11.46 -11.34
C GLN A 32 3.96 -12.57 -10.54
N ILE A 33 4.30 -12.35 -9.29
CA ILE A 33 5.05 -13.32 -8.48
C ILE A 33 4.14 -13.96 -7.44
N ASP A 34 4.13 -15.30 -7.40
CA ASP A 34 3.37 -16.07 -6.42
C ASP A 34 3.85 -15.83 -4.99
N ARG A 35 5.14 -15.56 -4.82
CA ARG A 35 5.73 -15.19 -3.54
C ARG A 35 6.34 -13.80 -3.67
N ILE A 36 5.81 -12.85 -2.90
CA ILE A 36 6.31 -11.49 -2.91
C ILE A 36 7.61 -11.44 -2.08
N PRO A 37 8.74 -10.99 -2.67
CA PRO A 37 9.98 -10.90 -1.93
C PRO A 37 9.86 -9.95 -0.74
N LEU A 38 10.39 -10.34 0.42
CA LEU A 38 10.41 -9.50 1.61
C LEU A 38 11.20 -8.20 1.42
N THR A 39 12.02 -8.14 0.37
CA THR A 39 12.71 -6.91 -0.02
C THR A 39 11.74 -5.79 -0.36
N TYR A 40 10.60 -6.13 -0.97
CA TYR A 40 9.61 -5.15 -1.39
C TYR A 40 8.41 -5.04 -0.46
N LEU A 41 8.13 -6.08 0.31
CA LEU A 41 6.92 -6.15 1.13
C LEU A 41 7.25 -6.57 2.55
N LYS A 42 6.81 -5.78 3.53
CA LYS A 42 7.03 -6.07 4.94
C LYS A 42 5.71 -6.03 5.70
N TYR A 43 5.46 -7.06 6.52
CA TYR A 43 4.31 -7.07 7.42
C TYR A 43 4.52 -6.07 8.55
N ILE A 44 3.48 -5.31 8.90
CA ILE A 44 3.52 -4.37 10.01
C ILE A 44 2.97 -5.04 11.25
N GLU A 45 3.85 -5.31 12.22
CA GLU A 45 3.48 -5.98 13.45
C GLU A 45 2.45 -5.16 14.24
N GLY A 46 1.54 -5.86 14.90
CA GLY A 46 0.48 -5.22 15.68
C GLY A 46 -0.73 -4.82 14.87
N THR A 47 -0.73 -5.06 13.56
CA THR A 47 -1.87 -4.78 12.69
C THR A 47 -2.56 -6.07 12.27
N LYS A 48 -3.78 -5.92 11.72
CA LYS A 48 -4.59 -7.06 11.29
C LYS A 48 -4.37 -7.40 9.81
N GLY A 49 -3.12 -7.57 9.40
CA GLY A 49 -2.83 -7.96 8.04
C GLY A 49 -2.35 -6.82 7.15
N LEU A 50 -1.88 -5.73 7.74
CA LEU A 50 -1.36 -4.59 6.99
C LEU A 50 0.10 -4.81 6.63
N PHE A 51 0.45 -4.55 5.35
CA PHE A 51 1.82 -4.63 4.83
C PHE A 51 2.25 -3.29 4.31
N GLU A 52 3.56 -3.07 4.26
CA GLU A 52 4.12 -1.91 3.56
C GLU A 52 4.96 -2.35 2.38
N VAL A 53 4.74 -1.70 1.23
CA VAL A 53 5.59 -1.83 0.05
C VAL A 53 6.72 -0.82 0.21
N ARG A 54 7.95 -1.29 0.05
CA ARG A 54 9.17 -0.50 0.32
C ARG A 54 9.80 -0.07 -1.00
N LEU A 55 9.99 1.24 -1.17
CA LEU A 55 10.56 1.82 -2.38
C LEU A 55 11.66 2.80 -2.02
N GLN A 56 12.73 2.79 -2.81
CA GLN A 56 13.80 3.78 -2.66
C GLN A 56 14.21 4.29 -4.05
N ILE A 57 14.29 5.61 -4.20
CA ILE A 57 14.71 6.27 -5.42
C ILE A 57 15.75 7.32 -5.03
N GLY A 58 17.02 7.07 -5.36
CA GLY A 58 18.11 7.90 -4.86
C GLY A 58 18.14 7.88 -3.34
N ASN A 59 18.08 9.04 -2.73
CA ASN A 59 18.05 9.16 -1.26
C ASN A 59 16.63 9.25 -0.70
N ASN A 60 15.62 9.19 -1.57
CA ASN A 60 14.23 9.31 -1.15
C ASN A 60 13.62 7.95 -0.90
N ILE A 61 12.98 7.81 0.25
CA ILE A 61 12.36 6.55 0.69
C ILE A 61 10.86 6.74 0.71
N PHE A 62 10.15 5.79 0.08
CA PHE A 62 8.69 5.80 0.02
C PHE A 62 8.14 4.51 0.60
N ARG A 63 6.94 4.60 1.18
CA ARG A 63 6.19 3.46 1.69
C ARG A 63 4.77 3.51 1.19
N ILE A 64 4.24 2.36 0.79
CA ILE A 64 2.85 2.24 0.37
C ILE A 64 2.22 1.16 1.24
N PHE A 65 1.14 1.50 1.94
CA PHE A 65 0.41 0.54 2.74
C PHE A 65 -0.56 -0.25 1.88
N CYS A 66 -0.60 -1.55 2.10
CA CYS A 66 -1.49 -2.44 1.37
C CYS A 66 -1.90 -3.62 2.25
N PHE A 67 -2.88 -4.38 1.78
CA PHE A 67 -3.24 -5.66 2.39
C PHE A 67 -3.71 -6.61 1.30
N LEU A 68 -3.80 -7.88 1.64
CA LEU A 68 -4.27 -8.91 0.72
C LEU A 68 -5.72 -9.25 1.05
N ASP A 69 -6.62 -9.06 0.08
CA ASP A 69 -8.01 -9.49 0.21
C ASP A 69 -8.12 -10.87 -0.44
N GLY A 70 -8.20 -11.89 0.41
CA GLY A 70 -8.08 -13.27 -0.04
C GLY A 70 -6.62 -13.59 -0.38
N ASN A 71 -6.40 -14.48 -1.33
CA ASN A 71 -5.06 -14.95 -1.66
C ASN A 71 -4.39 -14.19 -2.81
N LYS A 72 -5.14 -13.42 -3.57
CA LYS A 72 -4.64 -12.85 -4.83
C LYS A 72 -4.85 -11.35 -5.01
N LEU A 73 -5.78 -10.75 -4.27
CA LEU A 73 -6.12 -9.36 -4.47
C LEU A 73 -5.33 -8.47 -3.53
N VAL A 74 -4.46 -7.63 -4.10
CA VAL A 74 -3.70 -6.64 -3.34
C VAL A 74 -4.46 -5.32 -3.38
N VAL A 75 -4.76 -4.79 -2.20
CA VAL A 75 -5.46 -3.51 -2.07
C VAL A 75 -4.48 -2.46 -1.54
N LEU A 76 -4.23 -1.44 -2.36
CA LEU A 76 -3.33 -0.34 -2.02
C LEU A 76 -4.12 0.77 -1.33
N LEU A 77 -3.74 1.09 -0.11
CA LEU A 77 -4.51 2.00 0.74
C LEU A 77 -3.99 3.44 0.70
N SER A 78 -2.71 3.63 0.99
CA SER A 78 -2.13 4.97 1.05
C SER A 78 -0.62 4.88 0.87
N GLY A 79 0.01 6.02 0.59
CA GLY A 79 1.46 6.09 0.44
C GLY A 79 2.00 7.38 1.03
N PHE A 80 3.27 7.39 1.35
CA PHE A 80 3.94 8.57 1.86
C PHE A 80 5.45 8.49 1.63
N GLN A 81 6.10 9.65 1.66
CA GLN A 81 7.56 9.73 1.64
C GLN A 81 8.07 9.66 3.07
N LYS A 82 8.93 8.69 3.33
CA LYS A 82 9.48 8.47 4.66
C LYS A 82 10.61 9.45 4.93
N LYS A 83 10.50 10.20 6.02
CA LYS A 83 11.48 11.19 6.43
C LYS A 83 12.26 10.78 7.69
N THR A 84 11.84 9.70 8.34
CA THR A 84 12.45 9.21 9.58
C THR A 84 12.70 7.70 9.47
N GLN A 85 13.46 7.15 10.42
CA GLN A 85 13.76 5.72 10.48
C GLN A 85 12.50 4.88 10.73
N LYS A 86 11.59 5.38 11.54
CA LYS A 86 10.35 4.68 11.88
C LYS A 86 9.22 5.11 10.98
N THR A 87 8.34 4.16 10.65
CA THR A 87 7.08 4.47 9.99
C THR A 87 6.18 5.21 10.99
N PRO A 88 5.69 6.41 10.64
CA PRO A 88 4.86 7.19 11.57
C PRO A 88 3.58 6.44 11.95
N SER A 89 3.27 6.43 13.25
CA SER A 89 2.08 5.73 13.75
C SER A 89 0.78 6.29 13.18
N GLU A 90 0.75 7.58 12.87
CA GLU A 90 -0.41 8.23 12.26
C GLU A 90 -0.71 7.69 10.87
N GLU A 91 0.33 7.38 10.09
CA GLU A 91 0.17 6.79 8.76
C GLU A 91 -0.36 5.36 8.87
N ILE A 92 0.10 4.61 9.86
CA ILE A 92 -0.39 3.26 10.11
C ILE A 92 -1.88 3.30 10.50
N LYS A 93 -2.26 4.21 11.39
CA LYS A 93 -3.66 4.37 11.82
C LYS A 93 -4.56 4.76 10.67
N ARG A 94 -4.08 5.64 9.79
CA ARG A 94 -4.83 6.04 8.61
C ARG A 94 -5.06 4.84 7.69
N ALA A 95 -4.01 4.04 7.45
CA ALA A 95 -4.12 2.86 6.61
C ALA A 95 -5.07 1.83 7.20
N GLU A 96 -5.03 1.62 8.51
CA GLU A 96 -5.96 0.71 9.18
C GLU A 96 -7.41 1.16 9.03
N ARG A 97 -7.66 2.46 9.12
CA ARG A 97 -8.99 3.03 8.90
C ARG A 97 -9.46 2.80 7.47
N LEU A 98 -8.60 3.04 6.50
CA LEU A 98 -8.92 2.82 5.09
C LEU A 98 -9.21 1.34 4.81
N MET A 99 -8.49 0.44 5.46
CA MET A 99 -8.74 -0.99 5.35
C MET A 99 -10.09 -1.37 5.93
N THR A 100 -10.45 -0.82 7.08
CA THR A 100 -11.76 -1.02 7.69
C THR A 100 -12.88 -0.52 6.78
N ASP A 101 -12.71 0.66 6.21
CA ASP A 101 -13.67 1.24 5.27
C ASP A 101 -13.85 0.35 4.04
N TYR A 102 -12.77 -0.20 3.54
CA TYR A 102 -12.82 -1.12 2.40
C TYR A 102 -13.69 -2.34 2.71
N TYR A 103 -13.48 -2.98 3.87
CA TYR A 103 -14.25 -4.15 4.24
C TYR A 103 -15.71 -3.83 4.50
N GLU A 104 -16.01 -2.69 5.07
CA GLU A 104 -17.39 -2.24 5.27
C GLU A 104 -18.10 -2.03 3.94
N GLU A 105 -17.45 -1.39 2.99
CA GLU A 105 -18.00 -1.16 1.65
C GLU A 105 -18.24 -2.47 0.92
N LYS A 106 -17.27 -3.39 1.00
CA LYS A 106 -17.39 -4.72 0.40
C LYS A 106 -18.54 -5.51 1.01
N GLY A 107 -18.72 -5.40 2.32
CA GLY A 107 -19.84 -6.05 3.01
C GLY A 107 -21.19 -5.55 2.53
N LYS A 108 -21.32 -4.26 2.30
CA LYS A 108 -22.55 -3.67 1.76
C LYS A 108 -22.84 -4.18 0.34
N GLU A 109 -21.81 -4.32 -0.49
CA GLU A 109 -21.96 -4.84 -1.84
C GLU A 109 -22.40 -6.30 -1.83
N THR A 110 -21.92 -7.07 -0.87
CA THR A 110 -22.24 -8.50 -0.76
C THR A 110 -23.70 -8.75 -0.43
N PHE A 111 -24.37 -7.80 0.20
CA PHE A 111 -25.76 -7.94 0.62
C PHE A 111 -26.78 -7.40 -0.38
N LYS A 112 -26.36 -7.01 -1.55
CA LYS A 112 -27.30 -6.53 -2.58
C LYS A 112 -27.93 -7.67 -3.36
#